data_5d300ec89a852061f63b587e60016b67
#
_entry.id   5d300ec89a852061f63b587e60016b67
#
_cell.length_a   1.000
_cell.length_b   1.000
_cell.length_c   1.000
_cell.angle_alpha   90.00
_cell.angle_beta   90.00
_cell.angle_gamma   90.00
#
_symmetry.space_group_name_H-M   'P 1'
#
loop_
_entity.id
_entity.type
_entity.pdbx_description
1 polymer ?
#
loop_
_entity_poly.entity_id
_entity_poly.type
_entity_poly.pdbx_seq_one_letter_code
_entity_poly.pdbx_strand_id
1 'polypeptide(L)'
;IFRIFATMQVLRLWFFWVCSLHFITTPMLVKTHAIVLRSLKYGDNQLITDLLTEAFGRVSFVSSIPRTQKAKIKKQLFQPLTLLEIEFDHRPTARLQRLRDARMTYPFTSIPYSEAKLAIALFVAEFLSHATRDEQQNVSLYKYVETSVRWLDGAQHAFANFHLAFMIRLSRFLGFYPNLNDYTRGCLFDLRSGCFVASIPMHNDYLQPDDAAQMANLMRITPQTMHLFGFSHHERNRCTQLAINFYRLHIPNFPELKSFDVLRAVYGE
;
A
#
# COMPACT_ATOMS: atom_id res chain seq x y z
N ILE A 1 -43.87 39.63 -24.13
CA ILE A 1 -42.57 39.23 -24.71
C ILE A 1 -41.53 38.95 -23.57
N PHE A 2 -41.48 39.73 -22.49
CA PHE A 2 -40.51 39.52 -21.38
C PHE A 2 -40.71 38.21 -20.56
N ARG A 3 -41.93 37.67 -20.49
CA ARG A 3 -42.18 36.41 -19.74
C ARG A 3 -41.71 35.14 -20.46
N ILE A 4 -41.62 35.15 -21.78
CA ILE A 4 -41.17 33.96 -22.57
C ILE A 4 -39.67 33.80 -22.54
N PHE A 5 -38.90 34.90 -22.45
CA PHE A 5 -37.41 34.85 -22.35
C PHE A 5 -36.93 34.31 -21.00
N ALA A 6 -37.61 34.61 -19.89
CA ALA A 6 -37.24 34.12 -18.57
C ALA A 6 -37.44 32.60 -18.43
N THR A 7 -38.49 32.03 -19.03
CA THR A 7 -38.76 30.60 -19.02
C THR A 7 -37.74 29.79 -19.85
N MET A 8 -37.28 30.35 -20.97
CA MET A 8 -36.25 29.66 -21.79
C MET A 8 -34.85 29.65 -21.12
N GLN A 9 -34.51 30.69 -20.36
CA GLN A 9 -33.22 30.67 -19.61
C GLN A 9 -33.24 29.68 -18.43
N VAL A 10 -34.35 29.57 -17.71
CA VAL A 10 -34.51 28.60 -16.62
C VAL A 10 -34.47 27.15 -17.14
N LEU A 11 -35.15 26.91 -18.30
CA LEU A 11 -35.09 25.59 -18.95
C LEU A 11 -33.68 25.24 -19.47
N ARG A 12 -32.90 26.22 -19.98
CA ARG A 12 -31.49 25.97 -20.39
C ARG A 12 -30.60 25.67 -19.19
N LEU A 13 -30.72 26.38 -18.08
CA LEU A 13 -30.00 26.12 -16.86
C LEU A 13 -30.39 24.77 -16.24
N TRP A 14 -31.66 24.40 -16.29
CA TRP A 14 -32.14 23.11 -15.80
C TRP A 14 -31.63 21.95 -16.67
N PHE A 15 -31.61 22.11 -18.00
CA PHE A 15 -31.06 21.13 -18.93
C PHE A 15 -29.54 20.97 -18.76
N PHE A 16 -28.79 22.06 -18.52
CA PHE A 16 -27.35 22.00 -18.22
C PHE A 16 -27.10 21.33 -16.87
N TRP A 17 -27.94 21.58 -15.88
CA TRP A 17 -27.80 20.98 -14.53
C TRP A 17 -28.15 19.49 -14.55
N VAL A 18 -29.20 19.09 -15.23
CA VAL A 18 -29.60 17.68 -15.41
C VAL A 18 -28.60 16.91 -16.28
N CYS A 19 -28.06 17.50 -17.34
CA CYS A 19 -26.98 16.90 -18.13
C CYS A 19 -25.68 16.74 -17.29
N SER A 20 -25.29 17.73 -16.48
CA SER A 20 -24.14 17.63 -15.61
C SER A 20 -24.31 16.54 -14.54
N LEU A 21 -25.49 16.38 -13.96
CA LEU A 21 -25.83 15.31 -13.01
C LEU A 21 -25.85 13.91 -13.66
N HIS A 22 -26.28 13.82 -14.92
CA HIS A 22 -26.27 12.54 -15.66
C HIS A 22 -24.85 12.07 -16.01
N PHE A 23 -23.92 13.01 -16.26
CA PHE A 23 -22.53 12.66 -16.52
C PHE A 23 -21.80 12.10 -15.29
N ILE A 24 -22.26 12.44 -14.08
CA ILE A 24 -21.65 11.98 -12.82
C ILE A 24 -22.11 10.56 -12.44
N THR A 25 -23.20 10.06 -13.00
CA THR A 25 -23.83 8.79 -12.60
C THR A 25 -23.63 7.62 -13.57
N THR A 26 -23.18 7.89 -14.80
CA THR A 26 -22.93 6.80 -15.77
C THR A 26 -21.66 6.04 -15.43
N PRO A 27 -21.73 4.71 -15.29
CA PRO A 27 -20.53 3.90 -15.07
C PRO A 27 -19.62 4.00 -16.30
N MET A 28 -18.37 4.38 -16.07
CA MET A 28 -17.35 4.44 -17.11
C MET A 28 -16.51 3.15 -17.06
N LEU A 29 -16.42 2.45 -18.20
CA LEU A 29 -15.51 1.30 -18.29
C LEU A 29 -14.06 1.81 -18.21
N VAL A 30 -13.33 1.32 -17.23
CA VAL A 30 -11.94 1.68 -16.97
C VAL A 30 -11.06 0.46 -17.04
N LYS A 31 -9.89 0.62 -17.67
CA LYS A 31 -8.81 -0.35 -17.67
C LYS A 31 -7.59 0.27 -16.98
N THR A 32 -7.02 -0.42 -15.98
CA THR A 32 -5.88 0.07 -15.21
C THR A 32 -5.03 -1.08 -14.67
N HIS A 33 -3.77 -0.79 -14.35
CA HIS A 33 -2.94 -1.71 -13.58
C HIS A 33 -3.30 -1.66 -12.09
N ALA A 34 -3.12 -2.78 -11.40
CA ALA A 34 -3.45 -2.91 -9.99
C ALA A 34 -2.54 -3.91 -9.27
N ILE A 35 -2.35 -3.72 -7.98
CA ILE A 35 -1.61 -4.60 -7.08
C ILE A 35 -2.56 -5.11 -6.01
N VAL A 36 -2.61 -6.42 -5.80
CA VAL A 36 -3.48 -7.03 -4.79
C VAL A 36 -2.91 -6.77 -3.40
N LEU A 37 -3.68 -6.10 -2.54
CA LEU A 37 -3.31 -5.87 -1.14
C LEU A 37 -3.92 -6.94 -0.23
N ARG A 38 -5.22 -7.19 -0.39
CA ARG A 38 -5.96 -8.11 0.46
C ARG A 38 -7.12 -8.73 -0.29
N SER A 39 -7.44 -9.99 0.07
CA SER A 39 -8.61 -10.71 -0.43
C SER A 39 -9.38 -11.34 0.72
N LEU A 40 -10.70 -11.18 0.74
CA LEU A 40 -11.58 -11.77 1.73
C LEU A 40 -12.70 -12.52 1.04
N LYS A 41 -12.96 -13.75 1.49
CA LYS A 41 -14.13 -14.50 1.04
C LYS A 41 -15.41 -13.81 1.56
N TYR A 42 -16.35 -13.56 0.69
CA TYR A 42 -17.65 -12.98 0.99
C TYR A 42 -18.77 -13.87 0.46
N GLY A 43 -19.54 -14.50 1.37
CA GLY A 43 -20.51 -15.51 0.97
C GLY A 43 -19.87 -16.74 0.29
N ASP A 44 -20.67 -17.47 -0.51
CA ASP A 44 -20.22 -18.73 -1.11
C ASP A 44 -19.36 -18.57 -2.36
N ASN A 45 -19.68 -17.59 -3.20
CA ASN A 45 -19.08 -17.43 -4.53
C ASN A 45 -18.55 -16.01 -4.80
N GLN A 46 -18.35 -15.19 -3.77
CA GLN A 46 -17.84 -13.84 -3.92
C GLN A 46 -16.53 -13.64 -3.17
N LEU A 47 -15.72 -12.74 -3.68
CA LEU A 47 -14.49 -12.27 -3.07
C LEU A 47 -14.53 -10.74 -3.02
N ILE A 48 -14.22 -10.17 -1.86
CA ILE A 48 -13.91 -8.75 -1.75
C ILE A 48 -12.39 -8.63 -1.77
N THR A 49 -11.89 -7.80 -2.68
CA THR A 49 -10.46 -7.55 -2.86
C THR A 49 -10.15 -6.07 -2.76
N ASP A 50 -9.15 -5.73 -1.97
CA ASP A 50 -8.58 -4.39 -1.91
C ASP A 50 -7.38 -4.35 -2.84
N LEU A 51 -7.40 -3.46 -3.82
CA LEU A 51 -6.36 -3.28 -4.82
C LEU A 51 -5.80 -1.86 -4.75
N LEU A 52 -4.48 -1.73 -4.86
CA LEU A 52 -3.82 -0.46 -5.16
C LEU A 52 -3.80 -0.31 -6.68
N THR A 53 -4.57 0.62 -7.21
CA THR A 53 -4.66 0.87 -8.66
C THR A 53 -3.79 2.06 -9.08
N GLU A 54 -3.24 2.01 -10.29
CA GLU A 54 -2.43 3.11 -10.83
C GLU A 54 -3.27 4.39 -11.06
N ALA A 55 -4.53 4.21 -11.52
CA ALA A 55 -5.38 5.34 -11.91
C ALA A 55 -6.24 5.95 -10.80
N PHE A 56 -6.55 5.18 -9.71
CA PHE A 56 -7.52 5.62 -8.69
C PHE A 56 -7.01 5.42 -7.24
N GLY A 57 -5.73 5.08 -7.05
CA GLY A 57 -5.22 4.75 -5.72
C GLY A 57 -5.85 3.46 -5.19
N ARG A 58 -6.20 3.41 -3.91
CA ARG A 58 -6.79 2.22 -3.31
C ARG A 58 -8.28 2.12 -3.59
N VAL A 59 -8.70 0.99 -4.17
CA VAL A 59 -10.09 0.70 -4.51
C VAL A 59 -10.45 -0.72 -4.04
N SER A 60 -11.64 -0.86 -3.45
CA SER A 60 -12.20 -2.17 -3.08
C SER A 60 -13.14 -2.69 -4.16
N PHE A 61 -13.00 -3.96 -4.48
CA PHE A 61 -13.76 -4.62 -5.53
C PHE A 61 -14.53 -5.83 -4.98
N VAL A 62 -15.71 -6.07 -5.54
CA VAL A 62 -16.40 -7.34 -5.42
C VAL A 62 -16.30 -8.10 -6.73
N SER A 63 -15.91 -9.36 -6.64
CA SER A 63 -15.80 -10.28 -7.79
C SER A 63 -16.60 -11.52 -7.52
N SER A 64 -17.35 -11.99 -8.53
CA SER A 64 -17.93 -13.33 -8.50
C SER A 64 -16.87 -14.34 -8.94
N ILE A 65 -16.65 -15.37 -8.14
CA ILE A 65 -15.70 -16.46 -8.44
C ILE A 65 -16.48 -17.75 -8.62
N PRO A 66 -16.93 -18.04 -9.85
CA PRO A 66 -17.60 -19.31 -10.14
C PRO A 66 -16.63 -20.48 -9.91
N ARG A 67 -17.15 -21.60 -9.42
CA ARG A 67 -16.37 -22.84 -9.21
C ARG A 67 -15.97 -23.56 -10.51
N THR A 68 -16.34 -23.01 -11.68
CA THR A 68 -16.10 -23.63 -12.98
C THR A 68 -14.68 -23.32 -13.48
N GLN A 69 -14.04 -24.30 -14.14
CA GLN A 69 -12.71 -24.12 -14.75
C GLN A 69 -12.68 -23.04 -15.85
N LYS A 70 -13.83 -22.76 -16.48
CA LYS A 70 -13.99 -21.73 -17.54
C LYS A 70 -14.19 -20.32 -17.00
N ALA A 71 -14.14 -20.12 -15.68
CA ALA A 71 -14.28 -18.80 -15.08
C ALA A 71 -13.17 -17.85 -15.58
N LYS A 72 -13.56 -16.66 -16.08
CA LYS A 72 -12.61 -15.62 -16.50
C LYS A 72 -11.76 -15.13 -15.32
N ILE A 73 -12.39 -14.96 -14.16
CA ILE A 73 -11.73 -14.50 -12.94
C ILE A 73 -11.51 -15.70 -12.02
N LYS A 74 -10.25 -16.03 -11.76
CA LYS A 74 -9.85 -17.14 -10.90
C LYS A 74 -9.35 -16.62 -9.55
N LYS A 75 -9.64 -17.33 -8.45
CA LYS A 75 -9.21 -16.97 -7.09
C LYS A 75 -7.69 -16.79 -6.97
N GLN A 76 -6.92 -17.57 -7.73
CA GLN A 76 -5.45 -17.52 -7.73
C GLN A 76 -4.89 -16.16 -8.15
N LEU A 77 -5.64 -15.34 -8.93
CA LEU A 77 -5.23 -14.00 -9.32
C LEU A 77 -5.15 -13.05 -8.13
N PHE A 78 -5.87 -13.33 -7.04
CA PHE A 78 -5.98 -12.43 -5.90
C PHE A 78 -5.09 -12.84 -4.72
N GLN A 79 -3.93 -13.43 -5.01
CA GLN A 79 -2.88 -13.61 -4.01
C GLN A 79 -2.24 -12.26 -3.67
N PRO A 80 -1.77 -12.05 -2.42
CA PRO A 80 -1.12 -10.83 -2.02
C PRO A 80 0.02 -10.43 -2.96
N LEU A 81 0.12 -9.12 -3.27
CA LEU A 81 1.07 -8.47 -4.17
C LEU A 81 0.98 -8.88 -5.64
N THR A 82 0.05 -9.76 -6.06
CA THR A 82 -0.11 -10.09 -7.48
C THR A 82 -0.33 -8.83 -8.31
N LEU A 83 0.42 -8.72 -9.42
CA LEU A 83 0.33 -7.60 -10.36
C LEU A 83 -0.71 -7.93 -11.43
N LEU A 84 -1.74 -7.11 -11.54
CA LEU A 84 -2.88 -7.31 -12.42
C LEU A 84 -3.07 -6.15 -13.39
N GLU A 85 -3.64 -6.45 -14.53
CA GLU A 85 -4.41 -5.52 -15.35
C GLU A 85 -5.88 -5.82 -15.13
N ILE A 86 -6.68 -4.82 -14.76
CA ILE A 86 -8.09 -4.98 -14.42
C ILE A 86 -8.99 -4.12 -15.27
N GLU A 87 -10.21 -4.59 -15.51
CA GLU A 87 -11.29 -3.83 -16.14
C GLU A 87 -12.50 -3.79 -15.21
N PHE A 88 -13.06 -2.61 -15.00
CA PHE A 88 -14.21 -2.43 -14.13
C PHE A 88 -15.07 -1.23 -14.52
N ASP A 89 -16.32 -1.23 -14.07
CA ASP A 89 -17.21 -0.08 -14.21
C ASP A 89 -16.98 0.89 -13.05
N HIS A 90 -16.26 1.96 -13.31
CA HIS A 90 -16.02 2.99 -12.31
C HIS A 90 -17.30 3.76 -11.99
N ARG A 91 -17.71 3.72 -10.73
CA ARG A 91 -18.84 4.46 -10.16
C ARG A 91 -18.31 5.35 -9.03
N PRO A 92 -18.21 6.67 -9.22
CA PRO A 92 -17.56 7.56 -8.23
C PRO A 92 -18.19 7.51 -6.82
N THR A 93 -19.50 7.25 -6.74
CA THR A 93 -20.23 7.19 -5.46
C THR A 93 -20.21 5.82 -4.79
N ALA A 94 -19.74 4.77 -5.46
CA ALA A 94 -19.75 3.42 -4.93
C ALA A 94 -18.45 3.13 -4.16
N ARG A 95 -18.57 2.80 -2.88
CA ARG A 95 -17.43 2.36 -2.05
C ARG A 95 -16.86 1.01 -2.49
N LEU A 96 -17.67 0.17 -3.11
CA LEU A 96 -17.31 -1.15 -3.59
C LEU A 96 -17.59 -1.23 -5.09
N GLN A 97 -16.54 -1.39 -5.89
CA GLN A 97 -16.62 -1.46 -7.35
C GLN A 97 -16.85 -2.90 -7.80
N ARG A 98 -17.38 -3.10 -9.01
CA ARG A 98 -17.58 -4.43 -9.59
C ARG A 98 -16.51 -4.72 -10.62
N LEU A 99 -15.69 -5.73 -10.38
CA LEU A 99 -14.68 -6.17 -11.32
C LEU A 99 -15.31 -6.93 -12.50
N ARG A 100 -14.96 -6.57 -13.73
CA ARG A 100 -15.40 -7.24 -14.97
C ARG A 100 -14.39 -8.26 -15.48
N ASP A 101 -13.12 -7.88 -15.49
CA ASP A 101 -12.03 -8.76 -15.92
C ASP A 101 -10.76 -8.47 -15.12
N ALA A 102 -9.90 -9.47 -15.00
CA ALA A 102 -8.60 -9.37 -14.35
C ALA A 102 -7.61 -10.33 -15.00
N ARG A 103 -6.42 -9.84 -15.34
CA ARG A 103 -5.34 -10.63 -15.92
C ARG A 103 -4.04 -10.36 -15.19
N MET A 104 -3.28 -11.41 -14.94
CA MET A 104 -1.93 -11.28 -14.37
C MET A 104 -1.00 -10.67 -15.42
N THR A 105 -0.31 -9.58 -15.04
CA THR A 105 0.66 -8.89 -15.90
C THR A 105 2.08 -9.39 -15.70
N TYR A 106 2.37 -9.93 -14.52
CA TYR A 106 3.68 -10.44 -14.16
C TYR A 106 3.54 -11.72 -13.31
N PRO A 107 3.85 -12.91 -13.84
CA PRO A 107 3.86 -14.14 -13.06
C PRO A 107 5.11 -14.17 -12.19
N PHE A 108 4.92 -14.34 -10.88
CA PHE A 108 6.05 -14.49 -9.96
C PHE A 108 6.77 -15.81 -10.17
N THR A 109 8.09 -15.75 -10.17
CA THR A 109 8.98 -16.90 -10.41
C THR A 109 9.62 -17.43 -9.13
N SER A 110 9.70 -16.64 -8.07
CA SER A 110 10.37 -17.04 -6.84
C SER A 110 9.58 -16.77 -5.56
N ILE A 111 8.78 -15.70 -5.48
CA ILE A 111 8.01 -15.36 -4.26
C ILE A 111 7.16 -16.56 -3.78
N PRO A 112 6.38 -17.26 -4.64
CA PRO A 112 5.53 -18.38 -4.20
C PRO A 112 6.30 -19.62 -3.75
N TYR A 113 7.58 -19.72 -4.10
CA TYR A 113 8.41 -20.93 -3.90
C TYR A 113 9.48 -20.75 -2.82
N SER A 114 9.61 -19.56 -2.24
CA SER A 114 10.53 -19.24 -1.16
C SER A 114 9.77 -18.81 0.08
N GLU A 115 9.84 -19.58 1.16
CA GLU A 115 9.17 -19.27 2.44
C GLU A 115 9.54 -17.89 2.95
N ALA A 116 10.81 -17.52 2.89
CA ALA A 116 11.29 -16.22 3.32
C ALA A 116 10.72 -15.07 2.48
N LYS A 117 10.68 -15.22 1.13
CA LYS A 117 10.09 -14.20 0.26
C LYS A 117 8.58 -14.14 0.43
N LEU A 118 7.92 -15.27 0.60
CA LEU A 118 6.47 -15.33 0.84
C LEU A 118 6.11 -14.62 2.15
N ALA A 119 6.86 -14.85 3.23
CA ALA A 119 6.65 -14.16 4.50
C ALA A 119 6.83 -12.64 4.36
N ILE A 120 7.86 -12.18 3.65
CA ILE A 120 8.06 -10.77 3.33
C ILE A 120 6.89 -10.22 2.51
N ALA A 121 6.44 -10.95 1.49
CA ALA A 121 5.35 -10.52 0.63
C ALA A 121 4.01 -10.40 1.38
N LEU A 122 3.69 -11.35 2.26
CA LEU A 122 2.53 -11.31 3.14
C LEU A 122 2.58 -10.10 4.07
N PHE A 123 3.74 -9.86 4.69
CA PHE A 123 3.94 -8.71 5.57
C PHE A 123 3.78 -7.39 4.80
N VAL A 124 4.43 -7.23 3.67
CA VAL A 124 4.35 -6.02 2.83
C VAL A 124 2.93 -5.78 2.34
N ALA A 125 2.19 -6.82 1.95
CA ALA A 125 0.80 -6.68 1.50
C ALA A 125 -0.14 -6.20 2.62
N GLU A 126 -0.03 -6.79 3.82
CA GLU A 126 -0.82 -6.36 4.98
C GLU A 126 -0.44 -4.93 5.38
N PHE A 127 0.87 -4.64 5.46
CA PHE A 127 1.38 -3.31 5.75
C PHE A 127 0.84 -2.25 4.79
N LEU A 128 0.95 -2.48 3.47
CA LEU A 128 0.39 -1.62 2.42
C LEU A 128 -1.13 -1.46 2.56
N SER A 129 -1.85 -2.55 2.84
CA SER A 129 -3.30 -2.50 3.01
C SER A 129 -3.74 -1.52 4.10
N HIS A 130 -2.91 -1.30 5.12
CA HIS A 130 -3.17 -0.33 6.17
C HIS A 130 -2.56 1.04 5.89
N ALA A 131 -1.34 1.07 5.35
CA ALA A 131 -0.63 2.31 5.05
C ALA A 131 -1.28 3.13 3.92
N THR A 132 -1.99 2.48 3.00
CA THR A 132 -2.64 3.14 1.85
C THR A 132 -4.16 3.16 1.94
N ARG A 133 -4.74 3.08 3.16
CA ARG A 133 -6.20 2.97 3.35
C ARG A 133 -6.98 4.10 2.69
N ASP A 134 -6.50 5.32 2.81
CA ASP A 134 -7.17 6.53 2.33
C ASP A 134 -6.42 7.15 1.13
N GLU A 135 -5.52 6.37 0.51
CA GLU A 135 -4.68 6.86 -0.57
C GLU A 135 -5.48 7.01 -1.86
N GLN A 136 -5.44 8.23 -2.39
CA GLN A 136 -5.99 8.57 -3.68
C GLN A 136 -5.01 8.22 -4.81
N GLN A 137 -5.28 8.67 -6.04
CA GLN A 137 -4.38 8.45 -7.16
C GLN A 137 -2.97 8.98 -6.87
N ASN A 138 -2.00 8.06 -6.88
CA ASN A 138 -0.58 8.36 -6.70
C ASN A 138 0.24 7.41 -7.58
N VAL A 139 0.48 7.83 -8.82
CA VAL A 139 1.20 7.02 -9.82
C VAL A 139 2.62 6.70 -9.37
N SER A 140 3.28 7.64 -8.68
CA SER A 140 4.65 7.46 -8.18
C SER A 140 4.70 6.38 -7.10
N LEU A 141 3.74 6.39 -6.17
CA LEU A 141 3.57 5.35 -5.16
C LEU A 141 3.31 3.99 -5.80
N TYR A 142 2.36 3.92 -6.75
CA TYR A 142 2.06 2.69 -7.47
C TYR A 142 3.31 2.09 -8.12
N LYS A 143 4.05 2.89 -8.88
CA LYS A 143 5.28 2.45 -9.57
C LYS A 143 6.39 2.04 -8.61
N TYR A 144 6.51 2.73 -7.49
CA TYR A 144 7.43 2.33 -6.43
C TYR A 144 7.10 0.93 -5.90
N VAL A 145 5.82 0.66 -5.57
CA VAL A 145 5.38 -0.65 -5.08
C VAL A 145 5.58 -1.73 -6.14
N GLU A 146 5.13 -1.49 -7.38
CA GLU A 146 5.29 -2.43 -8.49
C GLU A 146 6.76 -2.81 -8.71
N THR A 147 7.64 -1.82 -8.82
CA THR A 147 9.08 -2.04 -9.03
C THR A 147 9.70 -2.80 -7.85
N SER A 148 9.31 -2.46 -6.61
CA SER A 148 9.80 -3.14 -5.42
C SER A 148 9.40 -4.61 -5.37
N VAL A 149 8.16 -4.93 -5.72
CA VAL A 149 7.66 -6.32 -5.74
C VAL A 149 8.37 -7.14 -6.83
N ARG A 150 8.56 -6.56 -8.02
CA ARG A 150 9.34 -7.20 -9.09
C ARG A 150 10.79 -7.44 -8.68
N TRP A 151 11.39 -6.48 -7.98
CA TRP A 151 12.74 -6.62 -7.45
C TRP A 151 12.82 -7.78 -6.44
N LEU A 152 11.88 -7.88 -5.50
CA LEU A 152 11.82 -8.97 -4.53
C LEU A 152 11.71 -10.34 -5.21
N ASP A 153 10.88 -10.44 -6.24
CA ASP A 153 10.75 -11.69 -7.00
C ASP A 153 12.06 -12.05 -7.71
N GLY A 154 12.72 -11.09 -8.36
CA GLY A 154 13.96 -11.31 -9.10
C GLY A 154 15.22 -11.52 -8.24
N ALA A 155 15.22 -11.06 -6.98
CA ALA A 155 16.38 -11.12 -6.11
C ALA A 155 16.75 -12.57 -5.74
N GLN A 156 17.98 -12.99 -6.00
CA GLN A 156 18.47 -14.31 -5.61
C GLN A 156 19.03 -14.32 -4.17
N HIS A 157 19.62 -13.21 -3.75
CA HIS A 157 20.29 -13.04 -2.45
C HIS A 157 19.98 -11.67 -1.85
N ALA A 158 20.40 -11.47 -0.59
CA ALA A 158 20.42 -10.17 0.09
C ALA A 158 19.06 -9.47 0.26
N PHE A 159 17.95 -10.19 0.19
CA PHE A 159 16.59 -9.65 0.31
C PHE A 159 16.05 -9.64 1.76
N ALA A 160 16.80 -10.15 2.74
CA ALA A 160 16.34 -10.27 4.12
C ALA A 160 15.90 -8.93 4.76
N ASN A 161 16.52 -7.81 4.35
CA ASN A 161 16.23 -6.47 4.82
C ASN A 161 15.25 -5.71 3.91
N PHE A 162 14.66 -6.38 2.91
CA PHE A 162 13.80 -5.74 1.90
C PHE A 162 12.63 -4.97 2.53
N HIS A 163 11.92 -5.58 3.47
CA HIS A 163 10.77 -4.96 4.13
C HIS A 163 11.16 -3.68 4.88
N LEU A 164 12.34 -3.61 5.49
CA LEU A 164 12.84 -2.42 6.16
C LEU A 164 13.09 -1.26 5.18
N ALA A 165 13.83 -1.55 4.10
CA ALA A 165 14.08 -0.58 3.04
C ALA A 165 12.77 -0.11 2.40
N PHE A 166 11.84 -1.05 2.18
CA PHE A 166 10.53 -0.78 1.61
C PHE A 166 9.71 0.17 2.48
N MET A 167 9.56 -0.13 3.79
CA MET A 167 8.78 0.68 4.72
C MET A 167 9.30 2.11 4.81
N ILE A 168 10.59 2.28 5.06
CA ILE A 168 11.17 3.62 5.21
C ILE A 168 11.00 4.44 3.92
N ARG A 169 11.23 3.85 2.76
CA ARG A 169 11.04 4.58 1.49
C ARG A 169 9.59 4.88 1.18
N LEU A 170 8.66 4.00 1.57
CA LEU A 170 7.23 4.21 1.38
C LEU A 170 6.75 5.48 2.09
N SER A 171 7.26 5.79 3.29
CA SER A 171 6.87 6.99 4.04
C SER A 171 7.11 8.30 3.28
N ARG A 172 8.06 8.31 2.32
CA ARG A 172 8.30 9.46 1.43
C ARG A 172 7.11 9.75 0.53
N PHE A 173 6.46 8.72 0.01
CA PHE A 173 5.29 8.86 -0.85
C PHE A 173 4.04 9.21 -0.06
N LEU A 174 4.02 8.89 1.24
CA LEU A 174 2.93 9.18 2.17
C LEU A 174 3.10 10.51 2.92
N GLY A 175 4.21 11.22 2.68
CA GLY A 175 4.43 12.59 3.18
C GLY A 175 5.00 12.73 4.59
N PHE A 176 5.44 11.64 5.23
CA PHE A 176 6.05 11.67 6.57
C PHE A 176 7.44 11.01 6.63
N TYR A 177 8.27 11.24 5.60
CA TYR A 177 9.63 10.71 5.56
C TYR A 177 10.48 11.33 6.67
N PRO A 178 11.16 10.50 7.51
CA PRO A 178 11.98 11.01 8.59
C PRO A 178 13.20 11.80 8.08
N ASN A 179 13.68 12.77 8.88
CA ASN A 179 14.80 13.62 8.54
C ASN A 179 16.09 13.16 9.25
N LEU A 180 17.17 12.96 8.49
CA LEU A 180 18.48 12.53 8.98
C LEU A 180 19.44 13.69 9.31
N ASN A 181 19.10 14.94 8.99
CA ASN A 181 20.05 16.06 8.98
C ASN A 181 20.74 16.31 10.31
N ASP A 182 20.02 16.19 11.43
CA ASP A 182 20.55 16.54 12.77
C ASP A 182 21.05 15.33 13.57
N TYR A 183 21.29 14.21 12.87
CA TYR A 183 21.80 13.02 13.54
C TYR A 183 23.20 13.21 14.08
N THR A 184 23.35 13.07 15.39
CA THR A 184 24.61 12.99 16.12
C THR A 184 24.61 11.75 17.03
N ARG A 185 25.80 11.23 17.34
CA ARG A 185 25.89 10.07 18.25
C ARG A 185 25.37 10.45 19.64
N GLY A 186 24.43 9.65 20.16
CA GLY A 186 23.82 9.89 21.48
C GLY A 186 22.57 10.78 21.46
N CYS A 187 22.14 11.28 20.29
CA CYS A 187 20.88 12.00 20.17
C CYS A 187 19.67 11.09 20.35
N LEU A 188 18.51 11.67 20.60
CA LEU A 188 17.19 11.04 20.59
C LEU A 188 16.57 11.17 19.21
N PHE A 189 15.54 10.37 18.91
CA PHE A 189 14.72 10.56 17.71
C PHE A 189 13.28 10.81 18.12
N ASP A 190 12.76 11.97 17.81
CA ASP A 190 11.36 12.31 18.02
C ASP A 190 10.50 11.68 16.92
N LEU A 191 9.67 10.70 17.30
CA LEU A 191 8.81 9.97 16.38
C LEU A 191 7.67 10.83 15.83
N ARG A 192 7.23 11.88 16.54
CA ARG A 192 6.14 12.75 16.06
C ARG A 192 6.61 13.70 14.97
N SER A 193 7.75 14.35 15.19
CA SER A 193 8.33 15.27 14.21
C SER A 193 9.15 14.56 13.13
N GLY A 194 9.53 13.28 13.35
CA GLY A 194 10.40 12.54 12.44
C GLY A 194 11.84 13.08 12.37
N CYS A 195 12.34 13.69 13.44
CA CYS A 195 13.63 14.38 13.49
C CYS A 195 14.49 13.89 14.65
N PHE A 196 15.82 14.03 14.53
CA PHE A 196 16.76 13.83 15.63
C PHE A 196 16.82 15.07 16.51
N VAL A 197 16.86 14.88 17.82
CA VAL A 197 16.85 15.95 18.81
C VAL A 197 17.89 15.69 19.91
N ALA A 198 18.47 16.77 20.44
CA ALA A 198 19.49 16.67 21.51
C ALA A 198 18.86 16.65 22.91
N SER A 199 17.64 17.20 23.07
CA SER A 199 16.93 17.31 24.34
C SER A 199 15.71 16.39 24.37
N ILE A 200 15.31 15.97 25.56
CA ILE A 200 14.13 15.11 25.76
C ILE A 200 12.86 15.92 25.38
N PRO A 201 12.03 15.39 24.43
CA PRO A 201 10.75 16.01 24.08
C PRO A 201 9.77 16.04 25.27
N MET A 202 8.77 16.95 25.22
CA MET A 202 7.71 17.05 26.24
C MET A 202 6.63 15.94 26.16
N HIS A 203 6.89 14.89 25.40
CA HIS A 203 6.03 13.72 25.22
C HIS A 203 6.86 12.43 25.24
N ASN A 204 6.17 11.28 25.30
CA ASN A 204 6.86 9.97 25.40
C ASN A 204 7.11 9.28 24.05
N ASP A 205 6.70 9.88 22.93
CA ASP A 205 6.87 9.31 21.59
C ASP A 205 8.24 9.68 21.00
N TYR A 206 9.30 9.20 21.62
CA TYR A 206 10.67 9.37 21.14
C TYR A 206 11.50 8.12 21.39
N LEU A 207 12.56 7.94 20.63
CA LEU A 207 13.49 6.84 20.75
C LEU A 207 14.71 7.25 21.55
N GLN A 208 15.16 6.36 22.42
CA GLN A 208 16.43 6.48 23.13
C GLN A 208 17.62 6.35 22.17
N PRO A 209 18.84 6.77 22.54
CA PRO A 209 19.99 6.85 21.64
C PRO A 209 20.28 5.58 20.84
N ASP A 210 20.13 4.41 21.43
CA ASP A 210 20.39 3.14 20.74
C ASP A 210 19.36 2.89 19.61
N ASP A 211 18.08 3.13 19.87
CA ASP A 211 17.03 3.00 18.88
C ASP A 211 17.06 4.15 17.86
N ALA A 212 17.43 5.35 18.27
CA ALA A 212 17.65 6.47 17.38
C ALA A 212 18.80 6.17 16.38
N ALA A 213 19.86 5.51 16.83
CA ALA A 213 20.93 5.05 15.94
C ALA A 213 20.44 3.98 14.94
N GLN A 214 19.57 3.05 15.38
CA GLN A 214 18.93 2.09 14.46
C GLN A 214 18.02 2.79 13.45
N MET A 215 17.26 3.79 13.88
CA MET A 215 16.45 4.60 12.96
C MET A 215 17.31 5.32 11.92
N ALA A 216 18.45 5.87 12.32
CA ALA A 216 19.41 6.46 11.39
C ALA A 216 19.96 5.45 10.37
N ASN A 217 20.21 4.21 10.79
CA ASN A 217 20.60 3.12 9.89
C ASN A 217 19.48 2.79 8.89
N LEU A 218 18.24 2.67 9.37
CA LEU A 218 17.07 2.42 8.52
C LEU A 218 16.88 3.50 7.44
N MET A 219 17.15 4.76 7.76
CA MET A 219 17.02 5.86 6.78
C MET A 219 18.11 5.83 5.71
N ARG A 220 19.25 5.18 5.96
CA ARG A 220 20.34 5.00 4.99
C ARG A 220 20.16 3.77 4.12
N ILE A 221 19.31 2.84 4.53
CA ILE A 221 19.08 1.59 3.80
C ILE A 221 18.35 1.87 2.48
N THR A 222 18.85 1.27 1.40
CA THR A 222 18.24 1.34 0.07
C THR A 222 18.18 -0.07 -0.53
N PRO A 223 17.36 -0.32 -1.57
CA PRO A 223 17.37 -1.61 -2.26
C PRO A 223 18.77 -2.00 -2.77
N GLN A 224 19.60 -1.01 -3.14
CA GLN A 224 20.96 -1.23 -3.63
C GLN A 224 21.98 -1.52 -2.51
N THR A 225 21.76 -0.95 -1.32
CA THR A 225 22.72 -1.01 -0.20
C THR A 225 22.28 -1.91 0.94
N MET A 226 21.04 -2.43 0.95
CA MET A 226 20.52 -3.21 2.08
C MET A 226 21.32 -4.48 2.39
N HIS A 227 22.07 -5.01 1.41
CA HIS A 227 22.97 -6.14 1.59
C HIS A 227 24.20 -5.82 2.46
N LEU A 228 24.53 -4.53 2.59
CA LEU A 228 25.65 -4.05 3.43
C LEU A 228 25.27 -3.98 4.91
N PHE A 229 23.98 -4.04 5.24
CA PHE A 229 23.49 -3.98 6.61
C PHE A 229 23.32 -5.40 7.15
N GLY A 230 24.33 -5.87 7.88
CA GLY A 230 24.37 -7.21 8.48
C GLY A 230 23.53 -7.31 9.75
N PHE A 231 22.24 -6.93 9.71
CA PHE A 231 21.37 -7.06 10.87
C PHE A 231 21.20 -8.52 11.29
N SER A 232 21.43 -8.77 12.58
CA SER A 232 20.98 -9.99 13.22
C SER A 232 19.45 -10.12 13.17
N HIS A 233 18.95 -11.28 13.49
CA HIS A 233 17.52 -11.54 13.58
C HIS A 233 16.81 -10.59 14.53
N HIS A 234 17.35 -10.45 15.73
CA HIS A 234 16.83 -9.59 16.78
C HIS A 234 16.84 -8.11 16.34
N GLU A 235 17.94 -7.64 15.77
CA GLU A 235 18.04 -6.25 15.27
C GLU A 235 17.03 -5.98 14.14
N ARG A 236 16.87 -6.93 13.21
CA ARG A 236 15.88 -6.79 12.12
C ARG A 236 14.46 -6.68 12.65
N ASN A 237 14.09 -7.55 13.60
CA ASN A 237 12.78 -7.51 14.24
C ASN A 237 12.56 -6.21 15.01
N ARG A 238 13.59 -5.73 15.73
CA ARG A 238 13.53 -4.44 16.44
C ARG A 238 13.37 -3.28 15.45
N CYS A 239 14.17 -3.23 14.39
CA CYS A 239 14.04 -2.23 13.34
C CYS A 239 12.66 -2.24 12.68
N THR A 240 12.08 -3.43 12.44
CA THR A 240 10.71 -3.55 11.92
C THR A 240 9.69 -2.96 12.88
N GLN A 241 9.81 -3.25 14.18
CA GLN A 241 8.93 -2.70 15.20
C GLN A 241 9.06 -1.18 15.32
N LEU A 242 10.27 -0.62 15.25
CA LEU A 242 10.49 0.83 15.24
C LEU A 242 9.80 1.50 14.05
N ALA A 243 9.94 0.92 12.86
CA ALA A 243 9.26 1.42 11.67
C ALA A 243 7.72 1.33 11.80
N ILE A 244 7.17 0.22 12.31
CA ILE A 244 5.73 0.09 12.58
C ILE A 244 5.26 1.14 13.57
N ASN A 245 5.98 1.38 14.67
CA ASN A 245 5.62 2.39 15.67
C ASN A 245 5.63 3.80 15.07
N PHE A 246 6.60 4.10 14.21
CA PHE A 246 6.64 5.36 13.48
C PHE A 246 5.40 5.54 12.59
N TYR A 247 5.00 4.51 11.84
CA TYR A 247 3.79 4.53 11.03
C TYR A 247 2.50 4.69 11.85
N ARG A 248 2.42 4.08 13.04
CA ARG A 248 1.25 4.21 13.94
C ARG A 248 0.99 5.63 14.41
N LEU A 249 2.03 6.44 14.53
CA LEU A 249 1.91 7.85 14.92
C LEU A 249 1.46 8.74 13.76
N HIS A 250 1.82 8.38 12.52
CA HIS A 250 1.53 9.19 11.34
C HIS A 250 0.27 8.77 10.59
N ILE A 251 -0.19 7.53 10.76
CA ILE A 251 -1.39 7.01 10.09
C ILE A 251 -2.47 6.70 11.13
N PRO A 252 -3.63 7.37 11.09
CA PRO A 252 -4.72 7.12 12.02
C PRO A 252 -5.18 5.66 12.00
N ASN A 253 -5.40 5.09 13.18
CA ASN A 253 -5.91 3.73 13.35
C ASN A 253 -5.07 2.64 12.66
N PHE A 254 -3.75 2.83 12.55
CA PHE A 254 -2.85 1.80 12.03
C PHE A 254 -2.81 0.61 13.03
N PRO A 255 -3.24 -0.61 12.62
CA PRO A 255 -3.41 -1.72 13.55
C PRO A 255 -2.12 -2.47 13.86
N GLU A 256 -2.22 -3.50 14.68
CA GLU A 256 -1.21 -4.55 14.75
C GLU A 256 -1.22 -5.41 13.50
N LEU A 257 -0.03 -5.78 13.03
CA LEU A 257 0.14 -6.57 11.82
C LEU A 257 0.33 -8.05 12.18
N LYS A 258 -0.63 -8.89 11.83
CA LYS A 258 -0.58 -10.33 12.11
C LYS A 258 0.54 -11.04 11.32
N SER A 259 0.83 -10.56 10.12
CA SER A 259 1.90 -11.09 9.29
C SER A 259 3.29 -10.79 9.84
N PHE A 260 3.43 -9.87 10.79
CA PHE A 260 4.70 -9.62 11.46
C PHE A 260 5.14 -10.80 12.31
N ASP A 261 4.22 -11.50 12.98
CA ASP A 261 4.54 -12.71 13.73
C ASP A 261 5.00 -13.85 12.81
N VAL A 262 4.38 -13.97 11.62
CA VAL A 262 4.82 -14.92 10.60
C VAL A 262 6.22 -14.58 10.08
N LEU A 263 6.47 -13.29 9.80
CA LEU A 263 7.78 -12.82 9.36
C LEU A 263 8.87 -13.10 10.40
N ARG A 264 8.56 -12.88 11.68
CA ARG A 264 9.45 -13.19 12.81
C ARG A 264 9.78 -14.68 12.90
N ALA A 265 8.78 -15.55 12.75
CA ALA A 265 8.96 -16.99 12.84
C ALA A 265 9.86 -17.54 11.73
N VAL A 266 9.67 -17.08 10.48
CA VAL A 266 10.47 -17.56 9.33
C VAL A 266 11.96 -17.18 9.42
N TYR A 267 12.25 -16.09 10.09
CA TYR A 267 13.63 -15.64 10.31
C TYR A 267 14.12 -15.95 11.74
N GLY A 268 13.43 -16.75 12.56
CA GLY A 268 13.53 -16.92 14.01
C GLY A 268 14.30 -18.14 14.51
N GLU A 269 15.00 -18.88 13.62
CA GLU A 269 15.90 -19.98 14.02
C GLU A 269 17.36 -19.67 13.77
#